data_b31a74554f7bfd8540b157ef57cc7947
#
_entry.id   b31a74554f7bfd8540b157ef57cc7947
#
_cell.length_a   1.000
_cell.length_b   1.000
_cell.length_c   1.000
_cell.angle_alpha   90.00
_cell.angle_beta   90.00
_cell.angle_gamma   90.00
#
_symmetry.space_group_name_H-M   'P 1'
#
loop_
_entity.id
_entity.type
_entity.pdbx_description
1 polymer ?
#
loop_
_entity_poly.entity_id
_entity_poly.type
_entity_poly.pdbx_seq_one_letter_code
_entity_poly.pdbx_strand_id
1 'polypeptide(L)'
;MKNFLIWNDFATYRGDGFSTKRHSHFYIQISLPDSGRVQLRTRDGEWKTYNSVFIPSGVSHEMIRVEGNLTLFFLDPLTTGYHLFYERSLAANHSAFEVGDIFTDKKKEQIASILNRSDTEVRTQLLEILNKDFPMRSKNELDTRIQKSISNVELDEFSLSSLAFEARLSVERFRHLFRQETGVPFSAYRLWLKTKKAVDNLANRSLLADVAQEGGFADQSHFTRIFRRSFGISPSDFTKKKEPYKAIFFSK
;
A
#
# COMPACT_ATOMS: atom_id res chain seq x y z
N MET A 1 3.10 9.65 -19.55
CA MET A 1 4.30 9.31 -18.76
C MET A 1 3.80 8.56 -17.53
N LYS A 2 4.42 7.44 -17.19
CA LYS A 2 4.02 6.64 -16.02
C LYS A 2 4.94 6.99 -14.86
N ASN A 3 4.39 7.57 -13.81
CA ASN A 3 5.14 7.97 -12.63
C ASN A 3 4.81 7.03 -11.47
N PHE A 4 5.84 6.52 -10.80
CA PHE A 4 5.71 5.79 -9.56
C PHE A 4 6.57 6.48 -8.50
N LEU A 5 5.93 7.08 -7.52
CA LEU A 5 6.60 7.81 -6.45
C LEU A 5 6.44 7.01 -5.16
N ILE A 6 7.55 6.79 -4.46
CA ILE A 6 7.60 5.91 -3.29
C ILE A 6 8.19 6.67 -2.12
N TRP A 7 7.47 6.70 -1.00
CA TRP A 7 7.89 7.21 0.30
C TRP A 7 7.80 6.12 1.36
N ASN A 8 8.25 6.43 2.54
CA ASN A 8 8.25 5.44 3.63
C ASN A 8 6.85 5.01 4.10
N ASP A 9 5.86 5.87 3.98
CA ASP A 9 4.50 5.71 4.50
C ASP A 9 3.45 5.47 3.41
N PHE A 10 3.75 5.83 2.16
CA PHE A 10 2.87 5.57 1.03
C PHE A 10 3.62 5.57 -0.30
N ALA A 11 2.96 5.04 -1.32
CA ALA A 11 3.41 5.16 -2.70
C ALA A 11 2.26 5.58 -3.60
N THR A 12 2.59 6.17 -4.76
CA THR A 12 1.59 6.51 -5.77
C THR A 12 2.02 6.01 -7.14
N TYR A 13 1.06 5.58 -7.93
CA TYR A 13 1.20 5.35 -9.36
C TYR A 13 0.33 6.34 -10.10
N ARG A 14 0.84 6.91 -11.17
CA ARG A 14 0.06 7.67 -12.14
C ARG A 14 0.47 7.32 -13.56
N GLY A 15 -0.48 6.94 -14.38
CA GLY A 15 -0.25 6.55 -15.77
C GLY A 15 -1.46 5.88 -16.38
N ASP A 16 -1.28 5.25 -17.54
CA ASP A 16 -2.34 4.52 -18.21
C ASP A 16 -2.97 3.47 -17.31
N GLY A 17 -4.28 3.31 -17.41
CA GLY A 17 -4.97 2.25 -16.71
C GLY A 17 -4.52 0.86 -17.19
N PHE A 18 -4.56 -0.11 -16.30
CA PHE A 18 -4.16 -1.49 -16.55
C PHE A 18 -5.10 -2.48 -15.86
N SER A 19 -5.03 -3.73 -16.27
CA SER A 19 -5.73 -4.83 -15.61
C SER A 19 -4.83 -5.51 -14.61
N THR A 20 -5.40 -5.98 -13.51
CA THR A 20 -4.69 -6.82 -12.54
C THR A 20 -5.31 -8.22 -12.52
N LYS A 21 -4.48 -9.24 -12.32
CA LYS A 21 -4.96 -10.56 -11.90
C LYS A 21 -5.37 -10.51 -10.44
N ARG A 22 -6.13 -11.51 -10.01
CA ARG A 22 -6.53 -11.64 -8.60
C ARG A 22 -5.32 -11.65 -7.67
N HIS A 23 -5.30 -10.72 -6.73
CA HIS A 23 -4.23 -10.52 -5.77
C HIS A 23 -4.75 -9.90 -4.47
N SER A 24 -3.90 -9.81 -3.47
CA SER A 24 -4.13 -9.06 -2.24
C SER A 24 -2.81 -8.52 -1.73
N HIS A 25 -2.84 -7.38 -1.08
CA HIS A 25 -1.64 -6.72 -0.54
C HIS A 25 -1.88 -6.20 0.87
N PHE A 26 -0.80 -5.87 1.57
CA PHE A 26 -0.84 -5.34 2.93
C PHE A 26 -1.37 -3.90 2.98
N TYR A 27 -0.98 -3.06 2.04
CA TYR A 27 -1.38 -1.66 2.03
C TYR A 27 -2.84 -1.48 1.62
N ILE A 28 -3.36 -0.32 1.99
CA ILE A 28 -4.64 0.18 1.51
C ILE A 28 -4.44 0.70 0.09
N GLN A 29 -5.35 0.41 -0.82
CA GLN A 29 -5.34 0.97 -2.16
C GLN A 29 -6.51 1.92 -2.36
N ILE A 30 -6.22 3.10 -2.93
CA ILE A 30 -7.24 4.00 -3.47
C ILE A 30 -7.01 4.12 -4.97
N SER A 31 -8.04 3.86 -5.76
CA SER A 31 -7.97 3.92 -7.22
C SER A 31 -8.84 5.06 -7.73
N LEU A 32 -8.22 6.01 -8.41
CA LEU A 32 -8.82 7.24 -8.90
C LEU A 32 -8.62 7.33 -10.43
N PRO A 33 -9.60 6.95 -11.25
CA PRO A 33 -9.54 7.21 -12.69
C PRO A 33 -9.76 8.70 -12.96
N ASP A 34 -9.05 9.26 -13.95
CA ASP A 34 -9.25 10.66 -14.39
C ASP A 34 -10.61 10.81 -15.08
N SER A 35 -10.99 9.80 -15.83
CA SER A 35 -12.28 9.67 -16.51
C SER A 35 -12.74 8.22 -16.48
N GLY A 36 -14.02 7.98 -16.71
CA GLY A 36 -14.58 6.64 -16.67
C GLY A 36 -14.70 6.06 -15.26
N ARG A 37 -14.62 4.77 -15.13
CA ARG A 37 -14.91 4.03 -13.91
C ARG A 37 -13.96 2.85 -13.72
N VAL A 38 -13.74 2.48 -12.45
CA VAL A 38 -13.01 1.27 -12.08
C VAL A 38 -13.98 0.11 -12.00
N GLN A 39 -13.74 -0.94 -12.77
CA GLN A 39 -14.43 -2.21 -12.62
C GLN A 39 -13.56 -3.16 -11.79
N LEU A 40 -14.10 -3.58 -10.66
CA LEU A 40 -13.39 -4.37 -9.69
C LEU A 40 -14.25 -5.53 -9.20
N ARG A 41 -13.62 -6.69 -8.99
CA ARG A 41 -14.21 -7.87 -8.37
C ARG A 41 -13.41 -8.26 -7.15
N THR A 42 -14.07 -8.40 -6.00
CA THR A 42 -13.49 -8.96 -4.79
C THR A 42 -13.68 -10.49 -4.73
N ARG A 43 -13.19 -11.16 -3.68
CA ARG A 43 -13.00 -12.61 -3.60
C ARG A 43 -14.19 -13.45 -4.08
N ASP A 44 -15.41 -13.12 -3.68
CA ASP A 44 -16.59 -13.96 -3.91
C ASP A 44 -17.72 -13.16 -4.59
N GLY A 45 -17.37 -12.01 -5.17
CA GLY A 45 -18.34 -11.06 -5.69
C GLY A 45 -18.43 -11.01 -7.21
N GLU A 46 -19.49 -10.40 -7.64
CA GLU A 46 -19.68 -9.95 -9.01
C GLU A 46 -18.79 -8.74 -9.32
N TRP A 47 -18.61 -8.45 -10.60
CA TRP A 47 -17.97 -7.23 -11.05
C TRP A 47 -18.81 -6.02 -10.65
N LYS A 48 -18.21 -5.13 -9.87
CA LYS A 48 -18.81 -3.84 -9.47
C LYS A 48 -18.07 -2.71 -10.13
N THR A 49 -18.80 -1.62 -10.38
CA THR A 49 -18.29 -0.42 -11.03
C THR A 49 -18.27 0.73 -10.03
N TYR A 50 -17.13 1.43 -9.95
CA TYR A 50 -16.89 2.52 -9.02
C TYR A 50 -16.38 3.77 -9.75
N ASN A 51 -16.78 4.95 -9.31
CA ASN A 51 -16.17 6.21 -9.78
C ASN A 51 -14.77 6.41 -9.18
N SER A 52 -14.62 5.99 -7.94
CA SER A 52 -13.35 5.89 -7.20
C SER A 52 -13.50 4.83 -6.14
N VAL A 53 -12.50 4.00 -5.94
CA VAL A 53 -12.64 2.86 -5.03
C VAL A 53 -11.54 2.82 -3.99
N PHE A 54 -11.94 2.55 -2.76
CA PHE A 54 -11.09 2.22 -1.63
C PHE A 54 -11.08 0.70 -1.46
N ILE A 55 -9.90 0.12 -1.37
CA ILE A 55 -9.68 -1.31 -1.18
C ILE A 55 -8.91 -1.49 0.13
N PRO A 56 -9.56 -2.06 1.17
CA PRO A 56 -8.90 -2.30 2.45
C PRO A 56 -7.71 -3.26 2.32
N SER A 57 -6.78 -3.16 3.27
CA SER A 57 -5.67 -4.09 3.40
C SER A 57 -6.15 -5.55 3.45
N GLY A 58 -5.45 -6.43 2.73
CA GLY A 58 -5.73 -7.87 2.72
C GLY A 58 -6.92 -8.31 1.87
N VAL A 59 -7.71 -7.39 1.32
CA VAL A 59 -8.84 -7.71 0.45
C VAL A 59 -8.33 -8.28 -0.87
N SER A 60 -8.75 -9.51 -1.18
CA SER A 60 -8.45 -10.15 -2.47
C SER A 60 -9.31 -9.53 -3.57
N HIS A 61 -8.67 -9.01 -4.60
CA HIS A 61 -9.35 -8.32 -5.69
C HIS A 61 -8.64 -8.50 -7.03
N GLU A 62 -9.37 -8.20 -8.09
CA GLU A 62 -8.85 -8.03 -9.45
C GLU A 62 -9.57 -6.86 -10.11
N MET A 63 -8.92 -6.21 -11.05
CA MET A 63 -9.39 -5.00 -11.71
C MET A 63 -9.31 -5.16 -13.23
N ILE A 64 -10.35 -4.77 -13.94
CA ILE A 64 -10.33 -4.63 -15.40
C ILE A 64 -9.61 -3.32 -15.74
N ARG A 65 -8.98 -3.29 -16.90
CA ARG A 65 -8.30 -2.09 -17.39
C ARG A 65 -9.23 -0.89 -17.38
N VAL A 66 -8.78 0.16 -16.69
CA VAL A 66 -9.41 1.47 -16.72
C VAL A 66 -9.00 2.17 -18.00
N GLU A 67 -9.95 2.77 -18.71
CA GLU A 67 -9.64 3.63 -19.85
C GLU A 67 -9.07 4.97 -19.38
N GLY A 68 -8.10 5.49 -20.13
CA GLY A 68 -7.39 6.73 -19.76
C GLY A 68 -6.38 6.55 -18.63
N ASN A 69 -6.12 7.64 -17.93
CA ASN A 69 -5.16 7.63 -16.82
C ASN A 69 -5.82 7.17 -15.52
N LEU A 70 -5.00 6.51 -14.71
CA LEU A 70 -5.34 6.03 -13.39
C LEU A 70 -4.31 6.52 -12.38
N THR A 71 -4.78 7.07 -11.29
CA THR A 71 -3.97 7.33 -10.10
C THR A 71 -4.27 6.26 -9.05
N LEU A 72 -3.22 5.62 -8.54
CA LEU A 72 -3.30 4.70 -7.41
C LEU A 72 -2.54 5.30 -6.23
N PHE A 73 -3.13 5.24 -5.05
CA PHE A 73 -2.44 5.41 -3.78
C PHE A 73 -2.31 4.04 -3.12
N PHE A 74 -1.13 3.78 -2.57
CA PHE A 74 -0.81 2.63 -1.74
C PHE A 74 -0.39 3.14 -0.38
N LEU A 75 -1.29 3.09 0.59
CA LEU A 75 -1.12 3.71 1.91
C LEU A 75 -0.78 2.63 2.94
N ASP A 76 0.23 2.91 3.77
CA ASP A 76 0.53 2.04 4.91
C ASP A 76 -0.60 2.14 5.94
N PRO A 77 -1.31 1.05 6.26
CA PRO A 77 -2.44 1.08 7.19
C PRO A 77 -2.05 1.45 8.62
N LEU A 78 -0.76 1.43 8.96
CA LEU A 78 -0.28 1.80 10.30
C LEU A 78 0.10 3.27 10.44
N THR A 79 0.40 3.93 9.32
CA THR A 79 0.87 5.33 9.30
C THR A 79 -0.17 6.31 8.82
N THR A 80 -1.14 5.85 8.05
CA THR A 80 -2.21 6.69 7.49
C THR A 80 -3.53 6.49 8.23
N GLY A 81 -4.33 7.53 8.31
CA GLY A 81 -5.60 7.60 9.04
C GLY A 81 -6.67 6.61 8.61
N TYR A 82 -6.38 5.32 8.80
CA TYR A 82 -7.29 4.21 8.48
C TYR A 82 -8.66 4.31 9.16
N HIS A 83 -8.74 5.04 10.28
CA HIS A 83 -9.97 5.12 11.08
C HIS A 83 -11.18 5.67 10.34
N LEU A 84 -11.01 6.69 9.50
CA LEU A 84 -12.14 7.24 8.74
C LEU A 84 -12.74 6.25 7.76
N PHE A 85 -11.90 5.35 7.23
CA PHE A 85 -12.36 4.27 6.37
C PHE A 85 -12.73 3.00 7.15
N TYR A 86 -12.35 2.91 8.43
CA TYR A 86 -12.66 1.75 9.24
C TYR A 86 -14.18 1.58 9.39
N GLU A 87 -14.88 2.63 9.75
CA GLU A 87 -16.36 2.65 9.83
C GLU A 87 -17.00 2.26 8.49
N ARG A 88 -16.54 2.87 7.38
CA ARG A 88 -17.02 2.53 6.04
C ARG A 88 -16.63 1.10 5.64
N SER A 89 -15.45 0.65 6.02
CA SER A 89 -14.98 -0.72 5.78
C SER A 89 -15.81 -1.74 6.56
N LEU A 90 -16.19 -1.44 7.81
CA LEU A 90 -17.12 -2.26 8.59
C LEU A 90 -18.49 -2.34 7.89
N ALA A 91 -19.05 -1.20 7.48
CA ALA A 91 -20.33 -1.15 6.76
C ALA A 91 -20.27 -1.92 5.42
N ALA A 92 -19.10 -1.98 4.79
CA ALA A 92 -18.86 -2.74 3.56
C ALA A 92 -18.38 -4.20 3.82
N ASN A 93 -18.54 -4.75 5.03
CA ASN A 93 -18.03 -6.07 5.43
C ASN A 93 -16.55 -6.27 5.07
N HIS A 94 -15.72 -5.27 5.32
CA HIS A 94 -14.30 -5.25 4.96
C HIS A 94 -14.02 -5.51 3.46
N SER A 95 -14.97 -5.19 2.59
CA SER A 95 -14.82 -5.26 1.14
C SER A 95 -14.43 -3.89 0.55
N ALA A 96 -14.21 -3.83 -0.76
CA ALA A 96 -14.00 -2.58 -1.46
C ALA A 96 -15.29 -1.74 -1.49
N PHE A 97 -15.15 -0.40 -1.41
CA PHE A 97 -16.27 0.53 -1.41
C PHE A 97 -16.00 1.83 -2.16
N GLU A 98 -17.09 2.51 -2.54
CA GLU A 98 -17.04 3.78 -3.27
C GLU A 98 -16.52 4.93 -2.40
N VAL A 99 -15.67 5.78 -2.97
CA VAL A 99 -15.11 6.99 -2.35
C VAL A 99 -15.17 8.22 -3.26
N GLY A 100 -16.02 8.19 -4.27
CA GLY A 100 -16.20 9.31 -5.20
C GLY A 100 -16.76 10.56 -4.55
N ASP A 101 -17.48 10.42 -3.45
CA ASP A 101 -17.95 11.53 -2.60
C ASP A 101 -16.79 12.32 -1.97
N ILE A 102 -15.67 11.66 -1.72
CA ILE A 102 -14.46 12.25 -1.15
C ILE A 102 -13.52 12.74 -2.26
N PHE A 103 -13.31 11.92 -3.28
CA PHE A 103 -12.47 12.22 -4.43
C PHE A 103 -13.31 12.74 -5.61
N THR A 104 -13.82 13.97 -5.47
CA THR A 104 -14.51 14.67 -6.55
C THR A 104 -13.60 14.88 -7.76
N ASP A 105 -14.16 15.13 -8.94
CA ASP A 105 -13.37 15.32 -10.16
C ASP A 105 -12.38 16.48 -10.02
N LYS A 106 -12.78 17.59 -9.40
CA LYS A 106 -11.88 18.71 -9.07
C LYS A 106 -10.69 18.28 -8.23
N LYS A 107 -10.90 17.41 -7.24
CA LYS A 107 -9.82 16.90 -6.39
C LYS A 107 -8.92 15.92 -7.13
N LYS A 108 -9.48 15.07 -7.99
CA LYS A 108 -8.70 14.19 -8.87
C LYS A 108 -7.79 14.99 -9.81
N GLU A 109 -8.30 16.07 -10.42
CA GLU A 109 -7.51 16.98 -11.24
C GLU A 109 -6.38 17.64 -10.46
N GLN A 110 -6.64 18.11 -9.24
CA GLN A 110 -5.62 18.67 -8.36
C GLN A 110 -4.52 17.65 -8.03
N ILE A 111 -4.90 16.44 -7.64
CA ILE A 111 -3.96 15.33 -7.38
C ILE A 111 -3.14 15.01 -8.64
N ALA A 112 -3.79 14.93 -9.79
CA ALA A 112 -3.14 14.67 -11.06
C ALA A 112 -2.10 15.73 -11.41
N SER A 113 -2.42 17.00 -11.19
CA SER A 113 -1.50 18.14 -11.41
C SER A 113 -0.27 18.04 -10.51
N ILE A 114 -0.44 17.70 -9.24
CA ILE A 114 0.65 17.53 -8.29
C ILE A 114 1.54 16.34 -8.72
N LEU A 115 0.96 15.20 -9.08
CA LEU A 115 1.69 13.99 -9.47
C LEU A 115 2.40 14.08 -10.82
N ASN A 116 2.08 15.06 -11.65
CA ASN A 116 2.83 15.36 -12.87
C ASN A 116 4.18 16.07 -12.59
N ARG A 117 4.35 16.55 -11.36
CA ARG A 117 5.62 17.11 -10.86
C ARG A 117 6.48 16.00 -10.25
N SER A 118 7.74 16.29 -9.99
CA SER A 118 8.67 15.35 -9.36
C SER A 118 9.62 16.05 -8.39
N ASP A 119 9.15 17.16 -7.81
CA ASP A 119 9.87 17.90 -6.79
C ASP A 119 9.59 17.38 -5.37
N THR A 120 10.33 17.88 -4.39
CA THR A 120 10.24 17.49 -2.99
C THR A 120 8.93 17.89 -2.30
N GLU A 121 8.19 18.84 -2.88
CA GLU A 121 6.92 19.33 -2.31
C GLU A 121 5.73 18.43 -2.63
N VAL A 122 5.85 17.58 -3.64
CA VAL A 122 4.77 16.65 -4.07
C VAL A 122 4.22 15.88 -2.87
N ARG A 123 5.09 15.33 -2.02
CA ARG A 123 4.66 14.58 -0.84
C ARG A 123 3.83 15.42 0.12
N THR A 124 4.34 16.60 0.46
CA THR A 124 3.66 17.51 1.42
C THR A 124 2.28 17.89 0.92
N GLN A 125 2.18 18.30 -0.34
CA GLN A 125 0.90 18.69 -0.94
C GLN A 125 -0.10 17.53 -1.03
N LEU A 126 0.37 16.31 -1.36
CA LEU A 126 -0.50 15.13 -1.36
C LEU A 126 -0.99 14.80 0.06
N LEU A 127 -0.11 14.87 1.06
CA LEU A 127 -0.50 14.64 2.45
C LEU A 127 -1.48 15.70 2.96
N GLU A 128 -1.34 16.96 2.58
CA GLU A 128 -2.30 18.01 2.92
C GLU A 128 -3.70 17.70 2.36
N ILE A 129 -3.77 17.27 1.08
CA ILE A 129 -5.04 16.87 0.47
C ILE A 129 -5.63 15.65 1.18
N LEU A 130 -4.80 14.64 1.45
CA LEU A 130 -5.25 13.41 2.11
C LEU A 130 -5.64 13.68 3.56
N ASN A 131 -4.86 14.44 4.32
CA ASN A 131 -5.11 14.70 5.74
C ASN A 131 -6.33 15.57 5.98
N LYS A 132 -6.69 16.46 5.05
CA LYS A 132 -7.89 17.28 5.16
C LYS A 132 -9.16 16.43 5.25
N ASP A 133 -9.19 15.34 4.51
CA ASP A 133 -10.35 14.45 4.45
C ASP A 133 -10.13 13.15 5.28
N PHE A 134 -8.89 12.88 5.65
CA PHE A 134 -8.45 11.67 6.36
C PHE A 134 -7.48 12.04 7.47
N PRO A 135 -7.97 12.63 8.58
CA PRO A 135 -7.10 12.94 9.71
C PRO A 135 -6.38 11.68 10.16
N MET A 136 -5.05 11.76 10.17
CA MET A 136 -4.21 10.63 10.55
C MET A 136 -4.46 10.27 12.01
N ARG A 137 -4.62 8.98 12.28
CA ARG A 137 -4.59 8.47 13.65
C ARG A 137 -3.21 8.74 14.24
N SER A 138 -3.18 9.28 15.43
CA SER A 138 -1.93 9.32 16.19
C SER A 138 -1.48 7.89 16.49
N LYS A 139 -0.19 7.59 16.28
CA LYS A 139 0.39 6.31 16.75
C LYS A 139 0.12 6.05 18.25
N ASN A 140 -0.11 7.11 19.03
CA ASN A 140 -0.39 7.04 20.47
C ASN A 140 -1.76 6.43 20.83
N GLU A 141 -2.60 6.14 19.86
CA GLU A 141 -3.91 5.51 20.07
C GLU A 141 -3.89 3.98 20.02
N LEU A 142 -2.77 3.38 19.58
CA LEU A 142 -2.59 1.93 19.63
C LEU A 142 -2.27 1.45 21.06
N ASP A 143 -2.64 0.22 21.38
CA ASP A 143 -2.13 -0.44 22.60
C ASP A 143 -0.60 -0.30 22.67
N THR A 144 -0.10 0.19 23.80
CA THR A 144 1.33 0.54 23.99
C THR A 144 2.28 -0.64 23.72
N ARG A 145 1.81 -1.88 23.95
CA ARG A 145 2.58 -3.10 23.67
C ARG A 145 2.73 -3.31 22.16
N ILE A 146 1.65 -3.05 21.40
CA ILE A 146 1.67 -3.15 19.94
C ILE A 146 2.48 -2.03 19.32
N GLN A 147 2.35 -0.81 19.82
CA GLN A 147 3.15 0.33 19.39
C GLN A 147 4.65 0.06 19.54
N LYS A 148 5.07 -0.43 20.70
CA LYS A 148 6.47 -0.80 20.98
C LYS A 148 6.94 -1.94 20.06
N SER A 149 6.07 -2.95 19.84
CA SER A 149 6.38 -4.06 18.93
C SER A 149 6.58 -3.62 17.49
N ILE A 150 5.78 -2.66 16.98
CA ILE A 150 5.93 -2.10 15.63
C ILE A 150 7.31 -1.44 15.49
N SER A 151 7.70 -0.60 16.46
CA SER A 151 8.99 0.07 16.45
C SER A 151 10.17 -0.92 16.49
N ASN A 152 10.05 -2.02 17.23
CA ASN A 152 11.09 -3.05 17.32
C ASN A 152 11.18 -3.89 16.03
N VAL A 153 10.05 -4.19 15.38
CA VAL A 153 10.05 -4.98 14.12
C VAL A 153 10.71 -4.23 12.97
N GLU A 154 10.64 -2.91 12.95
CA GLU A 154 11.35 -2.08 11.95
C GLU A 154 12.87 -2.25 12.04
N LEU A 155 13.41 -2.72 13.16
CA LEU A 155 14.84 -2.98 13.37
C LEU A 155 15.31 -4.39 12.93
N ASP A 156 14.44 -5.20 12.33
CA ASP A 156 14.73 -6.54 11.73
C ASP A 156 15.21 -7.64 12.72
N GLU A 157 15.23 -7.38 14.03
CA GLU A 157 15.90 -8.25 15.02
C GLU A 157 14.96 -9.17 15.80
N PHE A 158 13.63 -9.04 15.65
CA PHE A 158 12.68 -9.70 16.55
C PHE A 158 11.87 -10.82 15.90
N SER A 159 11.86 -11.96 16.56
CA SER A 159 10.92 -13.04 16.24
C SER A 159 9.53 -12.73 16.80
N LEU A 160 8.49 -13.37 16.23
CA LEU A 160 7.14 -13.25 16.78
C LEU A 160 7.08 -13.67 18.26
N SER A 161 7.86 -14.70 18.63
CA SER A 161 7.92 -15.20 20.01
C SER A 161 8.56 -14.20 20.96
N SER A 162 9.64 -13.50 20.54
CA SER A 162 10.28 -12.47 21.36
C SER A 162 9.38 -11.26 21.55
N LEU A 163 8.68 -10.81 20.51
CA LEU A 163 7.73 -9.70 20.63
C LEU A 163 6.55 -10.05 21.54
N ALA A 164 6.03 -11.25 21.44
CA ALA A 164 4.96 -11.72 22.32
C ALA A 164 5.44 -11.79 23.78
N PHE A 165 6.66 -12.28 24.01
CA PHE A 165 7.28 -12.33 25.33
C PHE A 165 7.47 -10.92 25.93
N GLU A 166 8.02 -9.97 25.17
CA GLU A 166 8.17 -8.57 25.59
C GLU A 166 6.81 -7.90 25.91
N ALA A 167 5.79 -8.23 25.10
CA ALA A 167 4.42 -7.76 25.34
C ALA A 167 3.72 -8.46 26.52
N ARG A 168 4.37 -9.43 27.17
CA ARG A 168 3.81 -10.31 28.21
C ARG A 168 2.53 -11.01 27.78
N LEU A 169 2.53 -11.50 26.54
CA LEU A 169 1.42 -12.20 25.92
C LEU A 169 1.87 -13.57 25.38
N SER A 170 0.93 -14.51 25.26
CA SER A 170 1.16 -15.68 24.42
C SER A 170 1.23 -15.26 22.95
N VAL A 171 1.88 -16.06 22.11
CA VAL A 171 2.00 -15.81 20.66
C VAL A 171 0.62 -15.63 20.01
N GLU A 172 -0.35 -16.45 20.41
CA GLU A 172 -1.72 -16.37 19.87
C GLU A 172 -2.41 -15.08 20.31
N ARG A 173 -2.28 -14.69 21.59
CA ARG A 173 -2.87 -13.47 22.10
C ARG A 173 -2.24 -12.24 21.46
N PHE A 174 -0.91 -12.25 21.22
CA PHE A 174 -0.21 -11.20 20.51
C PHE A 174 -0.73 -11.06 19.07
N ARG A 175 -0.84 -12.16 18.31
CA ARG A 175 -1.39 -12.14 16.95
C ARG A 175 -2.79 -11.55 16.91
N HIS A 176 -3.65 -11.94 17.85
CA HIS A 176 -5.02 -11.45 17.94
C HIS A 176 -5.04 -9.95 18.23
N LEU A 177 -4.33 -9.51 19.27
CA LEU A 177 -4.24 -8.10 19.64
C LEU A 177 -3.64 -7.27 18.52
N PHE A 178 -2.55 -7.72 17.89
CA PHE A 178 -1.94 -7.03 16.76
C PHE A 178 -2.96 -6.80 15.63
N ARG A 179 -3.70 -7.85 15.26
CA ARG A 179 -4.72 -7.74 14.22
C ARG A 179 -5.89 -6.84 14.64
N GLN A 180 -6.31 -6.89 15.88
CA GLN A 180 -7.38 -6.04 16.42
C GLN A 180 -6.98 -4.55 16.36
N GLU A 181 -5.76 -4.23 16.77
CA GLU A 181 -5.25 -2.88 16.84
C GLU A 181 -4.88 -2.29 15.46
N THR A 182 -4.35 -3.12 14.56
CA THR A 182 -3.79 -2.67 13.28
C THR A 182 -4.68 -3.00 12.08
N GLY A 183 -5.69 -3.86 12.25
CA GLY A 183 -6.54 -4.35 11.17
C GLY A 183 -5.88 -5.43 10.28
N VAL A 184 -4.59 -5.73 10.47
CA VAL A 184 -3.83 -6.64 9.60
C VAL A 184 -3.13 -7.75 10.38
N PRO A 185 -2.93 -8.94 9.79
CA PRO A 185 -2.14 -9.98 10.42
C PRO A 185 -0.67 -9.58 10.56
N PHE A 186 -0.02 -9.90 11.67
CA PHE A 186 1.40 -9.64 11.90
C PHE A 186 2.32 -10.21 10.80
N SER A 187 2.00 -11.40 10.27
CA SER A 187 2.76 -12.00 9.17
C SER A 187 2.70 -11.17 7.88
N ALA A 188 1.56 -10.56 7.59
CA ALA A 188 1.40 -9.67 6.44
C ALA A 188 2.20 -8.38 6.64
N TYR A 189 2.20 -7.82 7.85
CA TYR A 189 3.02 -6.66 8.20
C TYR A 189 4.52 -6.93 8.03
N ARG A 190 5.03 -8.04 8.57
CA ARG A 190 6.44 -8.43 8.37
C ARG A 190 6.80 -8.60 6.90
N LEU A 191 5.91 -9.20 6.12
CA LEU A 191 6.14 -9.37 4.68
C LEU A 191 6.18 -8.01 3.96
N TRP A 192 5.34 -7.08 4.38
CA TRP A 192 5.36 -5.71 3.87
C TRP A 192 6.69 -5.01 4.17
N LEU A 193 7.20 -5.08 5.41
CA LEU A 193 8.49 -4.49 5.78
C LEU A 193 9.64 -5.04 4.93
N LYS A 194 9.68 -6.36 4.70
CA LYS A 194 10.65 -6.99 3.79
C LYS A 194 10.51 -6.47 2.36
N THR A 195 9.28 -6.35 1.87
CA THR A 195 9.00 -5.84 0.53
C THR A 195 9.45 -4.39 0.40
N LYS A 196 9.17 -3.56 1.39
CA LYS A 196 9.60 -2.17 1.44
C LYS A 196 11.13 -2.06 1.38
N LYS A 197 11.84 -2.78 2.25
CA LYS A 197 13.31 -2.81 2.26
C LYS A 197 13.89 -3.26 0.91
N ALA A 198 13.30 -4.28 0.26
CA ALA A 198 13.69 -4.70 -1.07
C ALA A 198 13.42 -3.62 -2.13
N VAL A 199 12.28 -2.93 -2.05
CA VAL A 199 11.92 -1.84 -2.97
C VAL A 199 12.88 -0.66 -2.84
N ASP A 200 13.28 -0.27 -1.63
CA ASP A 200 14.28 0.79 -1.40
C ASP A 200 15.63 0.46 -2.06
N ASN A 201 15.99 -0.83 -2.11
CA ASN A 201 17.21 -1.31 -2.75
C ASN A 201 17.11 -1.44 -4.28
N LEU A 202 15.89 -1.55 -4.85
CA LEU A 202 15.69 -1.67 -6.30
C LEU A 202 16.27 -0.49 -7.08
N ALA A 203 16.27 0.72 -6.51
CA ALA A 203 16.81 1.92 -7.16
C ALA A 203 18.33 1.89 -7.31
N ASN A 204 19.02 1.19 -6.40
CA ASN A 204 20.47 1.24 -6.24
C ASN A 204 21.18 -0.04 -6.71
N ARG A 205 20.45 -1.11 -7.04
CA ARG A 205 21.02 -2.42 -7.36
C ARG A 205 20.63 -2.89 -8.76
N SER A 206 21.57 -3.53 -9.45
CA SER A 206 21.36 -4.09 -10.79
C SER A 206 20.84 -5.53 -10.76
N LEU A 207 21.13 -6.30 -9.69
CA LEU A 207 20.75 -7.70 -9.58
C LEU A 207 19.57 -7.88 -8.63
N LEU A 208 18.52 -8.47 -9.14
CA LEU A 208 17.31 -8.76 -8.34
C LEU A 208 17.56 -9.81 -7.23
N ALA A 209 18.60 -10.63 -7.38
CA ALA A 209 19.00 -11.57 -6.34
C ALA A 209 19.51 -10.85 -5.09
N ASP A 210 20.35 -9.82 -5.27
CA ASP A 210 20.88 -9.00 -4.17
C ASP A 210 19.74 -8.23 -3.47
N VAL A 211 18.84 -7.65 -4.27
CA VAL A 211 17.64 -6.97 -3.75
C VAL A 211 16.79 -7.90 -2.90
N ALA A 212 16.58 -9.14 -3.34
CA ALA A 212 15.83 -10.14 -2.59
C ALA A 212 16.52 -10.49 -1.27
N GLN A 213 17.81 -10.73 -1.30
CA GLN A 213 18.60 -11.08 -0.12
C GLN A 213 18.61 -9.93 0.91
N GLU A 214 18.89 -8.70 0.48
CA GLU A 214 18.88 -7.52 1.34
C GLU A 214 17.49 -7.20 1.91
N GLY A 215 16.43 -7.50 1.15
CA GLY A 215 15.04 -7.44 1.64
C GLY A 215 14.66 -8.56 2.61
N GLY A 216 15.56 -9.53 2.87
CA GLY A 216 15.30 -10.66 3.76
C GLY A 216 14.37 -11.72 3.17
N PHE A 217 14.33 -11.85 1.83
CA PHE A 217 13.63 -12.93 1.13
C PHE A 217 14.55 -14.16 1.00
N ALA A 218 13.95 -15.35 0.94
CA ALA A 218 14.69 -16.59 0.78
C ALA A 218 15.43 -16.65 -0.57
N ASP A 219 14.82 -16.12 -1.62
CA ASP A 219 15.37 -16.10 -2.99
C ASP A 219 14.67 -15.04 -3.86
N GLN A 220 15.25 -14.79 -5.04
CA GLN A 220 14.71 -13.87 -6.03
C GLN A 220 13.29 -14.24 -6.51
N SER A 221 12.99 -15.52 -6.63
CA SER A 221 11.69 -16.01 -7.11
C SER A 221 10.60 -15.71 -6.09
N HIS A 222 10.90 -15.88 -4.81
CA HIS A 222 10.02 -15.51 -3.70
C HIS A 222 9.75 -14.00 -3.70
N PHE A 223 10.80 -13.19 -3.77
CA PHE A 223 10.66 -11.73 -3.89
C PHE A 223 9.82 -11.33 -5.10
N THR A 224 10.13 -11.85 -6.30
CA THR A 224 9.40 -11.54 -7.54
C THR A 224 7.92 -11.89 -7.42
N ARG A 225 7.59 -13.03 -6.82
CA ARG A 225 6.20 -13.44 -6.60
C ARG A 225 5.46 -12.50 -5.65
N ILE A 226 6.09 -12.13 -4.54
CA ILE A 226 5.52 -11.20 -3.56
C ILE A 226 5.38 -9.80 -4.16
N PHE A 227 6.41 -9.29 -4.82
CA PHE A 227 6.37 -7.98 -5.49
C PHE A 227 5.23 -7.91 -6.53
N ARG A 228 5.13 -8.93 -7.41
CA ARG A 228 4.05 -8.99 -8.40
C ARG A 228 2.68 -9.08 -7.74
N ARG A 229 2.55 -9.82 -6.66
CA ARG A 229 1.33 -9.89 -5.87
C ARG A 229 1.00 -8.55 -5.22
N SER A 230 1.99 -7.78 -4.80
CA SER A 230 1.81 -6.50 -4.12
C SER A 230 1.52 -5.36 -5.09
N PHE A 231 2.22 -5.28 -6.23
CA PHE A 231 2.18 -4.13 -7.13
C PHE A 231 1.53 -4.43 -8.49
N GLY A 232 1.15 -5.67 -8.76
CA GLY A 232 0.56 -6.09 -10.03
C GLY A 232 1.54 -6.20 -11.20
N ILE A 233 2.78 -5.75 -11.04
CA ILE A 233 3.86 -5.77 -12.03
C ILE A 233 5.08 -6.55 -11.50
N SER A 234 6.01 -6.94 -12.38
CA SER A 234 7.23 -7.61 -11.92
C SER A 234 8.33 -6.59 -11.54
N PRO A 235 9.27 -6.95 -10.63
CA PRO A 235 10.40 -6.08 -10.31
C PRO A 235 11.26 -5.75 -11.55
N SER A 236 11.40 -6.71 -12.47
CA SER A 236 12.14 -6.50 -13.73
C SER A 236 11.46 -5.49 -14.65
N ASP A 237 10.14 -5.42 -14.68
CA ASP A 237 9.42 -4.41 -15.45
C ASP A 237 9.61 -3.02 -14.85
N PHE A 238 9.76 -2.97 -13.53
CA PHE A 238 10.01 -1.74 -12.79
C PHE A 238 11.42 -1.16 -13.03
N THR A 239 12.42 -2.04 -13.23
CA THR A 239 13.83 -1.63 -13.41
C THR A 239 14.26 -1.46 -14.87
N LYS A 240 13.45 -1.88 -15.85
CA LYS A 240 13.77 -1.75 -17.28
C LYS A 240 13.83 -0.29 -17.72
N LYS A 241 15.00 0.17 -18.11
CA LYS A 241 15.24 1.53 -18.63
C LYS A 241 14.46 1.88 -19.92
N LYS A 242 13.84 0.91 -20.58
CA LYS A 242 13.12 1.10 -21.87
C LYS A 242 11.62 1.35 -21.70
N GLU A 243 11.05 1.16 -20.50
CA GLU A 243 9.64 1.43 -20.22
C GLU A 243 9.50 2.79 -19.52
N PRO A 244 8.43 3.55 -19.79
CA PRO A 244 8.29 4.91 -19.28
C PRO A 244 7.82 4.96 -17.80
N TYR A 245 8.26 4.04 -16.96
CA TYR A 245 8.09 4.14 -15.52
C TYR A 245 9.22 4.98 -14.94
N LYS A 246 8.91 6.18 -14.50
CA LYS A 246 9.82 6.95 -13.68
C LYS A 246 9.55 6.60 -12.22
N ALA A 247 10.33 5.68 -11.67
CA ALA A 247 10.32 5.41 -10.24
C ALA A 247 11.22 6.43 -9.55
N ILE A 248 10.68 7.19 -8.62
CA ILE A 248 11.41 8.13 -7.78
C ILE A 248 11.23 7.65 -6.34
N PHE A 249 12.35 7.32 -5.72
CA PHE A 249 12.42 6.97 -4.31
C PHE A 249 12.83 8.22 -3.54
N PHE A 250 12.02 8.61 -2.59
CA PHE A 250 12.34 9.68 -1.67
C PHE A 250 12.79 9.01 -0.37
N SER A 251 14.10 8.82 -0.23
CA SER A 251 14.72 8.57 1.08
C SER A 251 14.46 9.78 2.00
N LYS A 252 14.40 9.52 3.31
CA LYS A 252 14.15 10.51 4.38
C LYS A 252 14.87 11.82 4.15
#